data_da8a4e74751619198ca2f6d893d54014
#
_entry.id   da8a4e74751619198ca2f6d893d54014
#
_cell.length_a   1.000
_cell.length_b   1.000
_cell.length_c   1.000
_cell.angle_alpha   90.00
_cell.angle_beta   90.00
_cell.angle_gamma   90.00
#
_symmetry.space_group_name_H-M   'P 1'
#
loop_
_entity.id
_entity.type
_entity.pdbx_description
1 polymer ?
#
loop_
_entity_poly.entity_id
_entity_poly.type
_entity_poly.pdbx_seq_one_letter_code
_entity_poly.pdbx_strand_id
1 'polypeptide(L)'
;MFWENKAEKFSATNNEMIMIAGEKTDMFRDPNVTYNTDNAPKLLFRPDNDFILIASIEHSFSSKWDGGAIVLKQDSLNWIKFCFEKDYTGAKRVVSVVTKNISDDCNSVEIKTNKVYYKLAKAGNVITLYYSLEGKKWFLIRHLQFDTDKNLTLGFLAQSPTGKKCEVKFSNISYRAKRIKDPYLGE
;
A
#
# COMPACT_ATOMS: atom_id res chain seq x y z
N MET A 1 -2.79 14.93 7.77
CA MET A 1 -3.33 13.59 7.43
C MET A 1 -4.75 13.48 7.97
N PHE A 2 -5.60 12.66 7.36
CA PHE A 2 -6.98 12.42 7.77
C PHE A 2 -7.32 10.93 7.63
N TRP A 3 -8.32 10.47 8.38
CA TRP A 3 -8.77 9.09 8.34
C TRP A 3 -9.88 8.91 7.29
N GLU A 4 -9.74 7.84 6.50
CA GLU A 4 -10.86 7.17 5.84
C GLU A 4 -10.96 5.77 6.47
N ASN A 5 -12.07 5.46 7.13
CA ASN A 5 -12.23 4.32 8.02
C ASN A 5 -11.14 4.30 9.12
N LYS A 6 -11.49 4.69 10.31
CA LYS A 6 -10.52 4.80 11.42
C LYS A 6 -10.04 3.43 11.90
N ALA A 7 -8.75 3.32 12.19
CA ALA A 7 -8.18 2.12 12.82
C ALA A 7 -8.77 1.86 14.20
N GLU A 8 -8.84 0.60 14.63
CA GLU A 8 -9.24 0.24 16.00
C GLU A 8 -8.28 0.84 17.04
N LYS A 9 -6.99 0.78 16.73
CA LYS A 9 -5.95 1.45 17.52
C LYS A 9 -4.92 2.07 16.59
N PHE A 10 -4.40 3.20 17.01
CA PHE A 10 -3.36 3.93 16.30
C PHE A 10 -2.42 4.58 17.29
N SER A 11 -1.12 4.48 17.02
CA SER A 11 -0.08 5.25 17.70
C SER A 11 0.96 5.72 16.67
N ALA A 12 1.53 6.87 16.93
CA ALA A 12 2.60 7.42 16.10
C ALA A 12 3.66 8.11 16.96
N THR A 13 4.90 7.93 16.55
CA THR A 13 6.07 8.67 17.05
C THR A 13 6.71 9.42 15.89
N ASN A 14 7.84 10.08 16.11
CA ASN A 14 8.58 10.74 15.03
C ASN A 14 9.11 9.76 13.97
N ASN A 15 9.28 8.48 14.30
CA ASN A 15 9.98 7.50 13.46
C ASN A 15 9.09 6.36 12.96
N GLU A 16 7.93 6.14 13.55
CA GLU A 16 7.05 5.02 13.20
C GLU A 16 5.58 5.28 13.50
N MET A 17 4.71 4.55 12.80
CA MET A 17 3.29 4.44 13.07
C MET A 17 2.92 2.98 13.28
N ILE A 18 2.01 2.71 14.21
CA ILE A 18 1.37 1.41 14.38
C ILE A 18 -0.13 1.59 14.16
N MET A 19 -0.69 0.79 13.27
CA MET A 19 -2.09 0.79 12.91
C MET A 19 -2.67 -0.61 13.10
N ILE A 20 -3.78 -0.73 13.85
CA ILE A 20 -4.49 -2.01 14.04
C ILE A 20 -5.79 -1.95 13.26
N ALA A 21 -5.89 -2.81 12.25
CA ALA A 21 -7.11 -3.10 11.53
C ALA A 21 -7.90 -4.19 12.25
N GLY A 22 -9.21 -4.03 12.36
CA GLY A 22 -10.13 -5.02 12.91
C GLY A 22 -10.49 -6.12 11.92
N GLU A 23 -11.34 -7.04 12.35
CA GLU A 23 -11.82 -8.16 11.53
C GLU A 23 -12.62 -7.69 10.30
N LYS A 24 -12.58 -8.48 9.23
CA LYS A 24 -13.33 -8.26 7.98
C LYS A 24 -13.07 -6.91 7.32
N THR A 25 -11.84 -6.39 7.51
CA THR A 25 -11.41 -5.15 6.87
C THR A 25 -10.61 -5.44 5.62
N ASP A 26 -10.96 -4.78 4.51
CA ASP A 26 -10.29 -4.94 3.22
C ASP A 26 -10.49 -3.71 2.33
N MET A 27 -9.74 -3.67 1.23
CA MET A 27 -9.91 -2.77 0.11
C MET A 27 -9.69 -3.54 -1.20
N PHE A 28 -10.79 -4.03 -1.81
CA PHE A 28 -10.76 -4.88 -2.99
C PHE A 28 -12.08 -4.82 -3.78
N ARG A 29 -12.00 -4.88 -5.09
CA ARG A 29 -13.14 -4.97 -6.01
C ARG A 29 -12.98 -6.21 -6.87
N ASP A 30 -13.66 -7.27 -6.47
CA ASP A 30 -13.49 -8.61 -7.05
C ASP A 30 -13.62 -8.62 -8.59
N PRO A 31 -12.66 -9.20 -9.32
CA PRO A 31 -12.75 -9.35 -10.78
C PRO A 31 -13.97 -10.13 -11.26
N ASN A 32 -14.50 -11.04 -10.45
CA ASN A 32 -15.74 -11.77 -10.77
C ASN A 32 -17.02 -10.96 -10.41
N VAL A 33 -16.86 -9.75 -9.89
CA VAL A 33 -17.96 -8.84 -9.52
C VAL A 33 -18.90 -9.44 -8.45
N THR A 34 -18.39 -10.32 -7.60
CA THR A 34 -19.18 -10.99 -6.55
C THR A 34 -19.21 -10.20 -5.25
N TYR A 35 -18.17 -9.38 -4.98
CA TYR A 35 -18.12 -8.52 -3.79
C TYR A 35 -17.24 -7.28 -4.02
N ASN A 36 -17.47 -6.27 -3.18
CA ASN A 36 -16.65 -5.07 -3.09
C ASN A 36 -16.47 -4.71 -1.62
N THR A 37 -15.23 -4.42 -1.23
CA THR A 37 -14.88 -3.94 0.10
C THR A 37 -14.03 -2.68 0.01
N ASP A 38 -14.29 -1.70 0.88
CA ASP A 38 -13.48 -0.47 1.01
C ASP A 38 -13.57 0.03 2.46
N ASN A 39 -13.55 -0.91 3.43
CA ASN A 39 -13.70 -0.63 4.85
C ASN A 39 -12.39 -0.71 5.64
N ALA A 40 -11.28 -1.07 5.02
CA ALA A 40 -9.98 -1.05 5.67
C ALA A 40 -9.62 0.35 6.17
N PRO A 41 -9.05 0.50 7.37
CA PRO A 41 -8.57 1.77 7.88
C PRO A 41 -7.43 2.34 7.00
N LYS A 42 -7.57 3.62 6.65
CA LYS A 42 -6.61 4.36 5.83
C LYS A 42 -6.29 5.71 6.46
N LEU A 43 -5.01 6.00 6.63
CA LEU A 43 -4.52 7.31 7.06
C LEU A 43 -3.92 8.01 5.85
N LEU A 44 -4.63 9.00 5.31
CA LEU A 44 -4.37 9.61 4.02
C LEU A 44 -3.95 11.07 4.13
N PHE A 45 -3.27 11.58 3.10
CA PHE A 45 -2.98 12.99 2.90
C PHE A 45 -3.03 13.33 1.40
N ARG A 46 -3.08 14.61 1.06
CA ARG A 46 -3.00 15.08 -0.33
C ARG A 46 -1.54 15.22 -0.71
N PRO A 47 -1.05 14.48 -1.71
CA PRO A 47 0.35 14.59 -2.16
C PRO A 47 0.56 15.77 -3.11
N ASP A 48 1.84 16.10 -3.35
CA ASP A 48 2.24 16.97 -4.45
C ASP A 48 2.02 16.30 -5.82
N ASN A 49 2.13 17.07 -6.91
CA ASN A 49 1.94 16.55 -8.27
C ASN A 49 2.93 15.45 -8.64
N ASP A 50 4.21 15.66 -8.31
CA ASP A 50 5.26 14.66 -8.45
C ASP A 50 5.84 14.37 -7.07
N PHE A 51 5.97 13.10 -6.72
CA PHE A 51 6.48 12.73 -5.39
C PHE A 51 7.14 11.35 -5.38
N ILE A 52 7.91 11.12 -4.31
CA ILE A 52 8.44 9.81 -3.94
C ILE A 52 8.07 9.59 -2.47
N LEU A 53 7.32 8.53 -2.18
CA LEU A 53 7.07 8.03 -0.82
C LEU A 53 7.83 6.73 -0.61
N ILE A 54 8.56 6.65 0.50
CA ILE A 54 9.24 5.43 0.96
C ILE A 54 8.73 5.11 2.36
N ALA A 55 8.49 3.84 2.64
CA ALA A 55 8.22 3.35 3.98
C ALA A 55 8.63 1.88 4.11
N SER A 56 9.00 1.44 5.29
CA SER A 56 9.05 0.01 5.61
C SER A 56 7.73 -0.42 6.24
N ILE A 57 7.30 -1.63 5.89
CA ILE A 57 6.06 -2.25 6.36
C ILE A 57 6.42 -3.56 7.05
N GLU A 58 5.89 -3.76 8.26
CA GLU A 58 6.12 -4.95 9.07
C GLU A 58 4.84 -5.35 9.79
N HIS A 59 4.49 -6.64 9.77
CA HIS A 59 3.37 -7.20 10.54
C HIS A 59 3.55 -8.70 10.84
N SER A 60 2.63 -9.29 11.62
CA SER A 60 2.75 -10.66 12.14
C SER A 60 2.36 -11.76 11.15
N PHE A 61 1.67 -11.45 10.07
CA PHE A 61 1.16 -12.43 9.07
C PHE A 61 0.29 -13.55 9.70
N SER A 62 -0.61 -13.18 10.61
CA SER A 62 -1.41 -14.14 11.39
C SER A 62 -2.43 -14.87 10.53
N SER A 63 -3.22 -14.14 9.74
CA SER A 63 -4.30 -14.70 8.91
C SER A 63 -4.08 -14.43 7.43
N LYS A 64 -4.76 -15.16 6.56
CA LYS A 64 -4.74 -14.90 5.12
C LYS A 64 -5.15 -13.46 4.82
N TRP A 65 -4.44 -12.84 3.89
CA TRP A 65 -4.65 -11.47 3.44
C TRP A 65 -4.51 -10.40 4.52
N ASP A 66 -4.07 -10.77 5.76
CA ASP A 66 -3.54 -9.78 6.67
C ASP A 66 -2.43 -9.01 5.99
N GLY A 67 -2.48 -7.68 6.02
CA GLY A 67 -1.54 -6.88 5.27
C GLY A 67 -1.46 -5.42 5.67
N GLY A 68 -0.32 -4.83 5.34
CA GLY A 68 -0.08 -3.41 5.38
C GLY A 68 0.27 -2.88 4.00
N ALA A 69 -0.20 -1.69 3.65
CA ALA A 69 -0.03 -1.14 2.30
C ALA A 69 0.25 0.36 2.27
N ILE A 70 0.92 0.79 1.18
CA ILE A 70 0.82 2.16 0.68
C ILE A 70 -0.36 2.22 -0.27
N VAL A 71 -1.22 3.21 -0.11
CA VAL A 71 -2.41 3.43 -0.95
C VAL A 71 -2.31 4.76 -1.66
N LEU A 72 -2.55 4.74 -2.96
CA LEU A 72 -2.81 5.91 -3.80
C LEU A 72 -4.26 5.84 -4.25
N LYS A 73 -5.11 6.79 -3.86
CA LYS A 73 -6.56 6.74 -4.09
C LYS A 73 -7.06 8.06 -4.65
N GLN A 74 -7.73 8.00 -5.78
CA GLN A 74 -8.44 9.12 -6.39
C GLN A 74 -9.89 9.16 -5.92
N ASP A 75 -10.57 8.01 -5.99
CA ASP A 75 -11.96 7.82 -5.58
C ASP A 75 -12.22 6.34 -5.23
N SER A 76 -13.48 5.95 -5.04
CA SER A 76 -13.86 4.58 -4.68
C SER A 76 -13.66 3.54 -5.79
N LEU A 77 -13.49 3.99 -7.04
CA LEU A 77 -13.35 3.13 -8.23
C LEU A 77 -11.92 3.13 -8.80
N ASN A 78 -11.10 4.14 -8.43
CA ASN A 78 -9.79 4.37 -9.02
C ASN A 78 -8.73 4.51 -7.92
N TRP A 79 -7.94 3.46 -7.71
CA TRP A 79 -6.91 3.43 -6.68
C TRP A 79 -5.85 2.36 -6.94
N ILE A 80 -4.72 2.49 -6.25
CA ILE A 80 -3.63 1.53 -6.21
C ILE A 80 -3.38 1.16 -4.75
N LYS A 81 -3.37 -0.13 -4.42
CA LYS A 81 -2.96 -0.69 -3.14
C LYS A 81 -1.66 -1.47 -3.35
N PHE A 82 -0.57 -1.02 -2.75
CA PHE A 82 0.73 -1.68 -2.79
C PHE A 82 0.98 -2.33 -1.44
N CYS A 83 0.66 -3.62 -1.34
CA CYS A 83 0.46 -4.37 -0.12
C CYS A 83 1.58 -5.37 0.15
N PHE A 84 1.99 -5.48 1.41
CA PHE A 84 2.75 -6.60 1.94
C PHE A 84 1.80 -7.45 2.74
N GLU A 85 1.49 -8.66 2.26
CA GLU A 85 0.42 -9.47 2.82
C GLU A 85 0.78 -10.96 2.91
N LYS A 86 0.00 -11.69 3.70
CA LYS A 86 -0.03 -13.15 3.69
C LYS A 86 -0.97 -13.63 2.60
N ASP A 87 -0.42 -14.21 1.54
CA ASP A 87 -1.19 -14.62 0.37
C ASP A 87 -2.08 -15.87 0.62
N TYR A 88 -2.75 -16.31 -0.43
CA TYR A 88 -3.64 -17.50 -0.41
C TYR A 88 -2.91 -18.82 -0.10
N THR A 89 -1.58 -18.89 -0.32
CA THR A 89 -0.73 -20.06 0.00
C THR A 89 -0.18 -19.99 1.42
N GLY A 90 -0.26 -18.83 2.08
CA GLY A 90 0.34 -18.55 3.38
C GLY A 90 1.73 -17.92 3.30
N ALA A 91 2.24 -17.64 2.09
CA ALA A 91 3.51 -16.96 1.90
C ALA A 91 3.38 -15.45 2.14
N LYS A 92 4.46 -14.81 2.58
CA LYS A 92 4.55 -13.36 2.71
C LYS A 92 4.90 -12.78 1.35
N ARG A 93 4.03 -11.96 0.80
CA ARG A 93 4.13 -11.55 -0.60
C ARG A 93 4.02 -10.05 -0.79
N VAL A 94 4.82 -9.56 -1.74
CA VAL A 94 4.62 -8.24 -2.32
C VAL A 94 3.47 -8.34 -3.30
N VAL A 95 2.41 -7.59 -3.06
CA VAL A 95 1.19 -7.58 -3.88
C VAL A 95 0.90 -6.17 -4.34
N SER A 96 0.50 -6.02 -5.58
CA SER A 96 0.03 -4.74 -6.10
C SER A 96 -1.34 -4.90 -6.74
N VAL A 97 -2.30 -4.14 -6.25
CA VAL A 97 -3.66 -4.09 -6.80
C VAL A 97 -3.85 -2.74 -7.47
N VAL A 98 -4.14 -2.76 -8.75
CA VAL A 98 -4.51 -1.57 -9.52
C VAL A 98 -5.99 -1.66 -9.83
N THR A 99 -6.76 -0.71 -9.34
CA THR A 99 -8.21 -0.69 -9.54
C THR A 99 -8.60 0.46 -10.45
N LYS A 100 -9.24 0.10 -11.56
CA LYS A 100 -9.97 0.98 -12.46
C LYS A 100 -11.37 0.38 -12.62
N ASN A 101 -12.27 0.72 -11.72
CA ASN A 101 -13.58 0.10 -11.52
C ASN A 101 -13.50 -1.34 -10.95
N ILE A 102 -12.67 -2.19 -11.51
CA ILE A 102 -12.40 -3.58 -11.07
C ILE A 102 -10.92 -3.70 -10.72
N SER A 103 -10.59 -4.53 -9.73
CA SER A 103 -9.22 -4.75 -9.29
C SER A 103 -8.46 -5.68 -10.24
N ASP A 104 -7.26 -5.26 -10.62
CA ASP A 104 -6.22 -6.06 -11.25
C ASP A 104 -5.20 -6.41 -10.17
N ASP A 105 -5.27 -7.65 -9.67
CA ASP A 105 -4.46 -8.16 -8.58
C ASP A 105 -3.22 -8.88 -9.10
N CYS A 106 -2.05 -8.44 -8.65
CA CYS A 106 -0.77 -9.01 -9.04
C CYS A 106 0.02 -9.48 -7.81
N ASN A 107 0.06 -10.80 -7.64
CA ASN A 107 0.91 -11.47 -6.66
C ASN A 107 2.34 -11.56 -7.19
N SER A 108 3.25 -10.78 -6.62
CA SER A 108 4.63 -10.67 -7.08
C SER A 108 5.60 -11.51 -6.23
N VAL A 109 6.61 -10.93 -5.65
CA VAL A 109 7.74 -11.60 -5.01
C VAL A 109 7.39 -12.11 -3.61
N GLU A 110 7.80 -13.34 -3.30
CA GLU A 110 7.78 -13.86 -1.95
C GLU A 110 8.92 -13.25 -1.12
N ILE A 111 8.60 -12.82 0.11
CA ILE A 111 9.54 -12.24 1.07
C ILE A 111 9.68 -13.16 2.28
N LYS A 112 10.91 -13.51 2.65
CA LYS A 112 11.17 -14.44 3.78
C LYS A 112 11.11 -13.76 5.15
N THR A 113 11.29 -12.44 5.21
CA THR A 113 11.24 -11.64 6.45
C THR A 113 9.83 -11.12 6.73
N ASN A 114 9.60 -10.57 7.93
CA ASN A 114 8.34 -9.92 8.29
C ASN A 114 8.31 -8.44 7.92
N LYS A 115 9.36 -7.96 7.25
CA LYS A 115 9.56 -6.55 6.92
C LYS A 115 10.02 -6.40 5.48
N VAL A 116 9.46 -5.42 4.79
CA VAL A 116 9.86 -4.99 3.45
C VAL A 116 9.84 -3.47 3.37
N TYR A 117 10.67 -2.90 2.50
CA TYR A 117 10.61 -1.48 2.16
C TYR A 117 9.88 -1.31 0.84
N TYR A 118 8.98 -0.35 0.80
CA TYR A 118 8.25 0.06 -0.38
C TYR A 118 8.63 1.47 -0.79
N LYS A 119 8.71 1.68 -2.10
CA LYS A 119 8.80 2.99 -2.72
C LYS A 119 7.68 3.11 -3.74
N LEU A 120 6.88 4.16 -3.62
CA LEU A 120 5.91 4.59 -4.62
C LEU A 120 6.34 5.95 -5.15
N ALA A 121 6.58 6.03 -6.45
CA ALA A 121 6.93 7.26 -7.14
C ALA A 121 5.84 7.64 -8.13
N LYS A 122 5.51 8.94 -8.18
CA LYS A 122 4.61 9.54 -9.18
C LYS A 122 5.36 10.60 -9.97
N ALA A 123 5.27 10.51 -11.30
CA ALA A 123 5.82 11.47 -12.26
C ALA A 123 4.77 11.75 -13.34
N GLY A 124 4.08 12.89 -13.26
CA GLY A 124 2.88 13.14 -14.07
C GLY A 124 1.82 12.08 -13.79
N ASN A 125 1.30 11.42 -14.81
CA ASN A 125 0.33 10.32 -14.69
C ASN A 125 0.99 8.93 -14.62
N VAL A 126 2.29 8.85 -14.42
CA VAL A 126 3.01 7.58 -14.31
C VAL A 126 3.30 7.27 -12.86
N ILE A 127 2.87 6.08 -12.44
CA ILE A 127 3.14 5.52 -11.11
C ILE A 127 4.15 4.39 -11.25
N THR A 128 5.14 4.37 -10.37
CA THR A 128 6.12 3.30 -10.32
C THR A 128 6.24 2.75 -8.89
N LEU A 129 6.14 1.43 -8.77
CA LEU A 129 6.16 0.70 -7.50
C LEU A 129 7.44 -0.12 -7.41
N TYR A 130 8.12 -0.04 -6.27
CA TYR A 130 9.34 -0.79 -6.01
C TYR A 130 9.31 -1.40 -4.62
N TYR A 131 9.99 -2.54 -4.47
CA TYR A 131 10.34 -3.07 -3.16
C TYR A 131 11.84 -3.10 -2.93
N SER A 132 12.22 -3.23 -1.67
CA SER A 132 13.61 -3.46 -1.24
C SER A 132 13.60 -4.25 0.07
N LEU A 133 14.61 -5.10 0.29
CA LEU A 133 14.78 -5.83 1.55
C LEU A 133 15.44 -4.98 2.63
N GLU A 134 16.25 -3.99 2.23
CA GLU A 134 17.08 -3.19 3.13
C GLU A 134 16.90 -1.66 2.95
N GLY A 135 16.02 -1.23 2.02
CA GLY A 135 15.77 0.19 1.73
C GLY A 135 16.87 0.88 0.90
N LYS A 136 17.80 0.13 0.32
CA LYS A 136 18.92 0.65 -0.47
C LYS A 136 18.80 0.29 -1.95
N LYS A 137 18.85 -1.01 -2.27
CA LYS A 137 18.67 -1.50 -3.64
C LYS A 137 17.18 -1.70 -3.90
N TRP A 138 16.68 -1.08 -4.97
CA TRP A 138 15.26 -1.09 -5.34
C TRP A 138 15.01 -2.01 -6.52
N PHE A 139 13.94 -2.78 -6.45
CA PHE A 139 13.49 -3.69 -7.50
C PHE A 139 12.13 -3.22 -8.00
N LEU A 140 12.01 -3.01 -9.29
CA LEU A 140 10.79 -2.58 -9.96
C LEU A 140 9.72 -3.69 -9.87
N ILE A 141 8.51 -3.33 -9.45
CA ILE A 141 7.33 -4.21 -9.43
C ILE A 141 6.35 -3.84 -10.53
N ARG A 142 5.97 -2.58 -10.61
CA ARG A 142 5.06 -2.08 -11.67
C ARG A 142 5.46 -0.68 -12.11
N HIS A 143 5.26 -0.45 -13.40
CA HIS A 143 5.39 0.87 -14.02
C HIS A 143 4.17 1.06 -14.92
N LEU A 144 3.29 1.97 -14.56
CA LEU A 144 1.97 2.06 -15.20
C LEU A 144 1.49 3.50 -15.30
N GLN A 145 0.64 3.75 -16.30
CA GLN A 145 -0.14 4.97 -16.37
C GLN A 145 -1.38 4.86 -15.47
N PHE A 146 -1.55 5.86 -14.64
CA PHE A 146 -2.72 6.00 -13.78
C PHE A 146 -3.17 7.46 -13.82
N ASP A 147 -4.30 7.70 -14.46
CA ASP A 147 -4.83 9.05 -14.60
C ASP A 147 -5.21 9.59 -13.22
N THR A 148 -4.69 10.75 -12.91
CA THR A 148 -4.86 11.38 -11.60
C THR A 148 -5.41 12.78 -11.77
N ASP A 149 -6.24 13.19 -10.85
CA ASP A 149 -6.75 14.55 -10.73
C ASP A 149 -6.37 15.20 -9.39
N LYS A 150 -6.91 16.38 -9.12
CA LYS A 150 -6.67 17.14 -7.89
C LYS A 150 -7.22 16.50 -6.60
N ASN A 151 -8.02 15.43 -6.71
CA ASN A 151 -8.59 14.73 -5.55
C ASN A 151 -7.71 13.58 -5.06
N LEU A 152 -6.57 13.35 -5.72
CA LEU A 152 -5.65 12.29 -5.37
C LEU A 152 -5.24 12.36 -3.90
N THR A 153 -5.28 11.21 -3.25
CA THR A 153 -4.79 11.01 -1.88
C THR A 153 -3.77 9.90 -1.83
N LEU A 154 -2.86 9.99 -0.87
CA LEU A 154 -1.77 9.05 -0.65
C LEU A 154 -1.70 8.73 0.84
N GLY A 155 -1.35 7.51 1.20
CA GLY A 155 -1.14 7.18 2.61
C GLY A 155 -0.97 5.70 2.88
N PHE A 156 -1.42 5.29 4.05
CA PHE A 156 -1.16 3.98 4.63
C PHE A 156 -2.47 3.27 4.96
N LEU A 157 -2.47 1.96 4.76
CA LEU A 157 -3.61 1.09 5.02
C LEU A 157 -3.15 -0.14 5.81
N ALA A 158 -4.00 -0.61 6.73
CA ALA A 158 -3.90 -1.93 7.33
C ALA A 158 -5.19 -2.71 7.06
N GLN A 159 -5.10 -4.04 6.90
CA GLN A 159 -6.26 -4.89 6.64
C GLN A 159 -6.16 -6.24 7.33
N SER A 160 -7.32 -6.82 7.70
CA SER A 160 -7.48 -8.19 8.20
C SER A 160 -8.77 -8.81 7.65
N PRO A 161 -8.77 -9.25 6.38
CA PRO A 161 -9.98 -9.72 5.71
C PRO A 161 -10.58 -10.99 6.35
N THR A 162 -9.74 -11.91 6.81
CA THR A 162 -10.16 -13.20 7.37
C THR A 162 -9.75 -13.42 8.83
N GLY A 163 -8.89 -12.54 9.35
CA GLY A 163 -8.45 -12.58 10.74
C GLY A 163 -9.32 -11.75 11.67
N LYS A 164 -9.01 -11.80 12.96
CA LYS A 164 -9.66 -10.94 13.97
C LYS A 164 -9.07 -9.54 13.98
N LYS A 165 -7.79 -9.40 13.66
CA LYS A 165 -7.07 -8.13 13.61
C LYS A 165 -5.72 -8.31 12.91
N CYS A 166 -5.22 -7.22 12.33
CA CYS A 166 -3.85 -7.11 11.85
C CYS A 166 -3.19 -5.85 12.41
N GLU A 167 -2.08 -6.03 13.12
CA GLU A 167 -1.24 -4.92 13.56
C GLU A 167 -0.13 -4.71 12.54
N VAL A 168 -0.08 -3.51 11.99
CA VAL A 168 0.92 -3.12 10.98
C VAL A 168 1.75 -1.97 11.52
N LYS A 169 3.08 -2.14 11.45
CA LYS A 169 4.05 -1.09 11.73
C LYS A 169 4.61 -0.52 10.44
N PHE A 170 4.50 0.79 10.29
CA PHE A 170 5.13 1.58 9.24
C PHE A 170 6.27 2.39 9.86
N SER A 171 7.48 2.27 9.30
CA SER A 171 8.65 3.00 9.79
C SER A 171 9.55 3.43 8.63
N ASN A 172 10.63 4.16 8.92
CA ASN A 172 11.52 4.72 7.89
C ASN A 172 10.79 5.51 6.81
N ILE A 173 9.74 6.25 7.22
CA ILE A 173 8.89 7.00 6.32
C ILE A 173 9.64 8.21 5.79
N SER A 174 9.72 8.34 4.48
CA SER A 174 10.31 9.48 3.79
C SER A 174 9.42 9.91 2.63
N TYR A 175 8.99 11.16 2.66
CA TYR A 175 8.24 11.78 1.59
C TYR A 175 9.05 12.91 0.97
N ARG A 176 9.10 12.95 -0.37
CA ARG A 176 9.79 14.00 -1.12
C ARG A 176 8.90 14.48 -2.25
N ALA A 177 8.62 15.79 -2.27
CA ALA A 177 7.91 16.48 -3.37
C ALA A 177 8.86 16.68 -4.55
N LYS A 178 9.21 15.60 -5.24
CA LYS A 178 10.09 15.62 -6.41
C LYS A 178 9.81 14.49 -7.37
N ARG A 179 10.07 14.71 -8.65
CA ARG A 179 10.02 13.72 -9.70
C ARG A 179 11.18 12.73 -9.58
N ILE A 180 10.90 11.43 -9.77
CA ILE A 180 11.94 10.43 -9.96
C ILE A 180 12.65 10.68 -11.29
N LYS A 181 13.98 10.55 -11.33
CA LYS A 181 14.78 10.82 -12.53
C LYS A 181 14.79 9.62 -13.47
N ASP A 182 15.13 8.46 -12.93
CA ASP A 182 15.12 7.18 -13.66
C ASP A 182 14.15 6.19 -12.98
N PRO A 183 12.97 5.95 -13.57
CA PRO A 183 11.99 5.05 -13.00
C PRO A 183 12.43 3.58 -13.09
N TYR A 184 13.34 3.19 -13.97
CA TYR A 184 13.81 1.81 -14.07
C TYR A 184 14.90 1.49 -13.05
N LEU A 185 15.75 2.48 -12.73
CA LEU A 185 16.75 2.35 -11.65
C LEU A 185 16.18 2.70 -10.27
N GLY A 186 15.05 3.39 -10.22
CA GLY A 186 14.43 3.83 -8.98
C GLY A 186 15.10 5.06 -8.35
N GLU A 187 15.71 5.95 -9.17
CA GLU A 187 16.53 7.12 -8.77
C GLU A 187 15.91 8.47 -9.20
#